data_b89237546672c01c3b84eb0cd4f32367
#
_entry.id   b89237546672c01c3b84eb0cd4f32367
#
_cell.length_a   1.000
_cell.length_b   1.000
_cell.length_c   1.000
_cell.angle_alpha   90.00
_cell.angle_beta   90.00
_cell.angle_gamma   90.00
#
_symmetry.space_group_name_H-M   'P 1'
#
loop_
_entity.id
_entity.type
_entity.pdbx_description
1 polymer ?
#
loop_
_entity_poly.entity_id
_entity_poly.type
_entity_poly.pdbx_seq_one_letter_code
_entity_poly.pdbx_strand_id
1 'polypeptide(L)'
;MITNGICTVFRTAGKTVLKAGTFPCMWQEVKAYEVQKYGEENADTAKVFIPDIAADIRKGDYIFFGEMSDPTDKELYSGLHVHSITVNNFGSRSMRHIMLGVR
;
A
#
# COMPACT_ATOMS: atom_id res chain seq x y z
N MET A 1 -13.13 7.48 -7.94
CA MET A 1 -11.82 6.90 -8.30
C MET A 1 -12.01 5.56 -8.98
N ILE A 2 -11.28 5.34 -10.07
CA ILE A 2 -11.29 4.06 -10.77
C ILE A 2 -10.19 3.20 -10.18
N THR A 3 -10.50 1.96 -9.82
CA THR A 3 -9.52 1.02 -9.27
C THR A 3 -9.13 -0.01 -10.33
N ASN A 4 -7.86 -0.45 -10.30
CA ASN A 4 -7.35 -1.46 -11.22
C ASN A 4 -7.09 -2.81 -10.54
N GLY A 5 -7.38 -2.94 -9.27
CA GLY A 5 -7.15 -4.18 -8.55
C GLY A 5 -7.53 -4.11 -7.09
N ILE A 6 -7.03 -5.09 -6.36
CA ILE A 6 -7.21 -5.24 -4.92
C ILE A 6 -5.82 -5.32 -4.30
N CYS A 7 -5.64 -4.74 -3.12
CA CYS A 7 -4.43 -4.94 -2.32
C CYS A 7 -4.80 -5.61 -1.00
N THR A 8 -3.85 -6.34 -0.43
CA THR A 8 -3.98 -6.96 0.88
C THR A 8 -2.94 -6.37 1.81
N VAL A 9 -3.37 -5.94 3.00
CA VAL A 9 -2.51 -5.28 3.99
C VAL A 9 -2.47 -6.13 5.25
N PHE A 10 -1.27 -6.39 5.75
CA PHE A 10 -1.06 -7.13 6.99
C PHE A 10 -0.34 -6.28 8.02
N ARG A 11 -0.87 -6.22 9.22
CA ARG A 11 -0.19 -5.63 10.38
C ARG A 11 0.38 -6.76 11.22
N THR A 12 1.66 -6.64 11.57
CA THR A 12 2.37 -7.70 12.29
C THR A 12 3.00 -7.19 13.58
N ALA A 13 3.18 -8.12 14.53
CA ALA A 13 4.04 -7.94 15.67
C ALA A 13 5.04 -9.11 15.66
N GLY A 14 6.31 -8.82 15.31
CA GLY A 14 7.28 -9.87 15.05
C GLY A 14 6.83 -10.76 13.90
N LYS A 15 6.64 -12.05 14.16
CA LYS A 15 6.19 -13.02 13.15
C LYS A 15 4.67 -13.25 13.17
N THR A 16 3.96 -12.57 14.07
CA THR A 16 2.52 -12.77 14.25
C THR A 16 1.73 -11.74 13.47
N VAL A 17 0.80 -12.19 12.63
CA VAL A 17 -0.13 -11.30 11.95
C VAL A 17 -1.23 -10.90 12.93
N LEU A 18 -1.32 -9.61 13.22
CA LEU A 18 -2.34 -9.06 14.14
C LEU A 18 -3.62 -8.68 13.43
N LYS A 19 -3.51 -8.25 12.16
CA LYS A 19 -4.63 -7.75 11.39
C LYS A 19 -4.37 -7.97 9.91
N ALA A 20 -5.41 -8.32 9.18
CA ALA A 20 -5.38 -8.43 7.73
C ALA A 20 -6.61 -7.76 7.14
N GLY A 21 -6.46 -7.12 5.98
CA GLY A 21 -7.56 -6.50 5.28
C GLY A 21 -7.30 -6.39 3.80
N THR A 22 -8.36 -6.47 3.01
CA THR A 22 -8.30 -6.28 1.55
C THR A 22 -9.05 -5.02 1.17
N PHE A 23 -8.51 -4.28 0.21
CA PHE A 23 -9.07 -3.01 -0.22
C PHE A 23 -9.02 -2.90 -1.74
N PRO A 24 -10.08 -2.40 -2.38
CA PRO A 24 -9.97 -1.99 -3.78
C PRO A 24 -8.91 -0.89 -3.88
N CYS A 25 -8.11 -0.93 -4.92
CA CYS A 25 -7.04 0.06 -5.07
C CYS A 25 -6.72 0.37 -6.52
N MET A 26 -6.06 1.51 -6.72
CA MET A 26 -5.32 1.81 -7.92
C MET A 26 -3.84 1.62 -7.59
N TRP A 27 -3.22 0.60 -8.14
CA TRP A 27 -1.80 0.31 -7.97
C TRP A 27 -1.02 0.89 -9.14
N GLN A 28 -0.03 1.72 -8.83
CA GLN A 28 0.75 2.43 -9.85
C GLN A 28 2.23 2.28 -9.55
N GLU A 29 2.94 1.56 -10.40
CA GLU A 29 4.38 1.39 -10.25
C GLU A 29 5.11 2.70 -10.53
N VAL A 30 6.17 2.94 -9.77
CA VAL A 30 7.02 4.13 -9.93
C VAL A 30 7.91 3.93 -11.16
N LYS A 31 7.95 4.94 -12.01
CA LYS A 31 8.73 4.90 -13.24
C LYS A 31 10.23 5.01 -12.95
N ALA A 32 11.04 4.45 -13.84
CA ALA A 32 12.49 4.40 -13.70
C ALA A 32 13.14 5.78 -13.52
N TYR A 33 12.61 6.83 -14.16
CA TYR A 33 13.19 8.17 -14.03
C TYR A 33 13.02 8.74 -12.61
N GLU A 34 11.96 8.36 -11.89
CA GLU A 34 11.75 8.78 -10.51
C GLU A 34 12.78 8.12 -9.60
N VAL A 35 13.13 6.86 -9.87
CA VAL A 35 14.21 6.17 -9.16
C VAL A 35 15.54 6.87 -9.37
N GLN A 36 15.85 7.28 -10.60
CA GLN A 36 17.07 8.02 -10.90
C GLN A 36 17.12 9.38 -10.20
N LYS A 37 15.97 10.07 -10.11
CA LYS A 37 15.87 11.39 -9.50
C LYS A 37 16.05 11.35 -7.99
N TYR A 38 15.48 10.36 -7.31
CA TYR A 38 15.45 10.28 -5.84
C TYR A 38 16.41 9.24 -5.27
N GLY A 39 16.99 8.36 -6.09
CA GLY A 39 17.81 7.24 -5.67
C GLY A 39 16.98 6.05 -5.22
N GLU A 40 17.55 4.84 -5.32
CA GLU A 40 16.83 3.60 -4.99
C GLU A 40 16.40 3.53 -3.52
N GLU A 41 17.21 4.06 -2.60
CA GLU A 41 16.92 4.02 -1.18
C GLU A 41 15.77 4.95 -0.77
N ASN A 42 15.52 5.98 -1.55
CA ASN A 42 14.55 7.01 -1.23
C ASN A 42 13.32 7.00 -2.13
N ALA A 43 13.32 6.15 -3.15
CA ALA A 43 12.21 6.04 -4.09
C ALA A 43 11.21 4.98 -3.65
N ASP A 44 9.91 5.28 -3.77
CA ASP A 44 8.88 4.27 -3.60
C ASP A 44 8.90 3.30 -4.78
N THR A 45 8.61 2.02 -4.53
CA THR A 45 8.44 1.02 -5.58
C THR A 45 7.12 1.23 -6.31
N ALA A 46 6.09 1.59 -5.57
CA ALA A 46 4.77 1.87 -6.12
C ALA A 46 4.03 2.90 -5.29
N LYS A 47 3.00 3.49 -5.89
CA LYS A 47 2.01 4.31 -5.21
C LYS A 47 0.68 3.58 -5.27
N VAL A 48 0.00 3.50 -4.14
CA VAL A 48 -1.27 2.79 -4.01
C VAL A 48 -2.34 3.78 -3.56
N PHE A 49 -3.39 3.90 -4.34
CA PHE A 49 -4.51 4.80 -4.04
C PHE A 49 -5.70 3.94 -3.59
N ILE A 50 -6.20 4.20 -2.39
CA ILE A 50 -7.33 3.48 -1.80
C ILE A 50 -8.48 4.46 -1.62
N PRO A 51 -9.67 4.20 -2.23
CA PRO A 51 -10.79 5.14 -2.16
C PRO A 51 -11.51 5.18 -0.82
N ASP A 52 -11.07 4.40 0.17
CA ASP A 52 -11.64 4.38 1.51
C ASP A 52 -10.73 5.14 2.47
N ILE A 53 -11.12 6.37 2.82
CA ILE A 53 -10.34 7.20 3.76
C ILE A 53 -10.39 6.71 5.20
N ALA A 54 -11.31 5.79 5.52
CA ALA A 54 -11.43 5.19 6.84
C ALA A 54 -10.61 3.89 6.97
N ALA A 55 -9.90 3.47 5.93
CA ALA A 55 -9.07 2.27 5.98
C ALA A 55 -8.00 2.40 7.06
N ASP A 56 -7.91 1.43 7.96
CA ASP A 56 -6.93 1.41 9.03
C ASP A 56 -5.62 0.79 8.53
N ILE A 57 -4.79 1.65 7.97
CA ILE A 57 -3.48 1.29 7.43
C ILE A 57 -2.44 2.19 8.11
N ARG A 58 -1.31 1.61 8.52
CA ARG A 58 -0.24 2.34 9.20
C ARG A 58 1.10 2.12 8.51
N LYS A 59 2.01 3.06 8.71
CA LYS A 59 3.40 2.92 8.27
C LYS A 59 4.00 1.65 8.87
N GLY A 60 4.72 0.90 8.05
CA GLY A 60 5.31 -0.38 8.44
C GLY A 60 4.45 -1.59 8.18
N ASP A 61 3.16 -1.41 7.85
CA ASP A 61 2.32 -2.53 7.45
C ASP A 61 2.86 -3.13 6.15
N TYR A 62 2.75 -4.46 6.02
CA TYR A 62 3.06 -5.15 4.77
C TYR A 62 1.91 -5.01 3.79
N ILE A 63 2.23 -4.85 2.51
CA ILE A 63 1.20 -4.70 1.47
C ILE A 63 1.55 -5.54 0.25
N PHE A 64 0.53 -6.17 -0.32
CA PHE A 64 0.65 -7.01 -1.50
C PHE A 64 -0.39 -6.62 -2.53
N PHE A 65 -0.04 -6.67 -3.80
CA PHE A 65 -1.00 -6.52 -4.89
C PHE A 65 -1.75 -7.84 -5.07
N GLY A 66 -3.08 -7.75 -5.15
CA GLY A 66 -3.93 -8.91 -5.21
C GLY A 66 -4.45 -9.35 -3.85
N GLU A 67 -5.25 -10.41 -3.85
CA GLU A 67 -5.78 -11.00 -2.63
C GLU A 67 -4.82 -12.07 -2.13
N MET A 68 -4.45 -11.99 -0.85
CA MET A 68 -3.57 -12.95 -0.22
C MET A 68 -4.12 -13.33 1.15
N SER A 69 -4.24 -14.64 1.40
CA SER A 69 -4.64 -15.17 2.70
C SER A 69 -3.56 -16.09 3.24
N ASP A 70 -3.38 -16.11 4.56
CA ASP A 70 -2.45 -16.97 5.28
C ASP A 70 -1.03 -17.00 4.68
N PRO A 71 -0.36 -15.82 4.57
CA PRO A 71 1.00 -15.78 4.02
C PRO A 71 1.97 -16.55 4.89
N THR A 72 2.92 -17.26 4.26
CA THR A 72 4.04 -17.85 5.00
C THR A 72 4.96 -16.72 5.47
N ASP A 73 5.83 -17.00 6.47
CA ASP A 73 6.80 -16.01 6.94
C ASP A 73 7.66 -15.50 5.78
N LYS A 74 8.07 -16.41 4.88
CA LYS A 74 8.88 -16.05 3.73
C LYS A 74 8.14 -15.12 2.76
N GLU A 75 6.89 -15.41 2.48
CA GLU A 75 6.04 -14.55 1.63
C GLU A 75 5.87 -13.18 2.26
N LEU A 76 5.59 -13.14 3.57
CA LEU A 76 5.40 -11.90 4.30
C LEU A 76 6.65 -11.02 4.25
N TYR A 77 7.82 -11.59 4.53
CA TYR A 77 9.08 -10.83 4.52
C TYR A 77 9.51 -10.37 3.13
N SER A 78 9.04 -11.01 2.07
CA SER A 78 9.32 -10.58 0.70
C SER A 78 8.42 -9.43 0.22
N GLY A 79 7.41 -9.07 1.01
CA GLY A 79 6.44 -8.06 0.64
C GLY A 79 6.97 -6.64 0.77
N LEU A 80 6.23 -5.72 0.18
CA LEU A 80 6.49 -4.29 0.31
C LEU A 80 5.90 -3.78 1.62
N HIS A 81 6.48 -2.69 2.12
CA HIS A 81 5.99 -2.02 3.33
C HIS A 81 5.39 -0.67 2.98
N VAL A 82 4.37 -0.28 3.72
CA VAL A 82 3.82 1.07 3.66
C VAL A 82 4.84 2.02 4.27
N HIS A 83 5.40 2.90 3.45
CA HIS A 83 6.42 3.87 3.84
C HIS A 83 5.83 5.23 4.17
N SER A 84 4.83 5.67 3.40
CA SER A 84 4.17 6.95 3.63
C SER A 84 2.67 6.83 3.41
N ILE A 85 1.92 7.67 4.11
CA ILE A 85 0.46 7.70 4.02
C ILE A 85 0.03 9.16 3.89
N THR A 86 -0.73 9.46 2.84
CA THR A 86 -1.32 10.78 2.63
C THR A 86 -2.83 10.61 2.50
N VAL A 87 -3.59 11.29 3.35
CA VAL A 87 -5.04 11.25 3.29
C VAL A 87 -5.53 12.47 2.51
N ASN A 88 -6.17 12.21 1.38
CA ASN A 88 -6.77 13.25 0.54
C ASN A 88 -8.28 13.27 0.77
N ASN A 89 -8.73 14.18 1.62
CA ASN A 89 -10.12 14.28 2.07
C ASN A 89 -10.80 15.54 1.52
N PHE A 90 -10.51 15.87 0.26
CA PHE A 90 -11.02 17.07 -0.42
C PHE A 90 -12.02 16.69 -1.50
N GLY A 91 -12.93 17.64 -1.77
CA GLY A 91 -13.89 17.50 -2.86
C GLY A 91 -15.02 16.53 -2.57
N SER A 92 -15.61 15.99 -3.62
CA SER A 92 -16.71 15.03 -3.50
C SER A 92 -16.23 13.69 -2.94
N ARG A 93 -17.19 12.89 -2.46
CA ARG A 93 -16.88 11.56 -1.91
C ARG A 93 -16.08 10.69 -2.88
N SER A 94 -16.36 10.77 -4.17
CA SER A 94 -15.67 9.98 -5.19
C SER A 94 -14.22 10.40 -5.41
N MET A 95 -13.81 11.57 -4.93
CA MET A 95 -12.45 12.09 -5.06
C MET A 95 -11.59 11.83 -3.81
N ARG A 96 -12.21 11.45 -2.71
CA ARG A 96 -11.49 11.18 -1.46
C ARG A 96 -10.76 9.86 -1.55
N HIS A 97 -9.52 9.84 -1.09
CA HIS A 97 -8.70 8.63 -1.12
C HIS A 97 -7.52 8.74 -0.17
N ILE A 98 -6.92 7.59 0.12
CA ILE A 98 -5.62 7.51 0.79
C ILE A 98 -4.58 7.16 -0.26
N MET A 99 -3.45 7.85 -0.25
CA MET A 99 -2.31 7.53 -1.10
C MET A 99 -1.21 6.93 -0.23
N LEU A 100 -0.76 5.74 -0.58
CA LEU A 100 0.33 5.04 0.08
C LEU A 100 1.57 5.05 -0.82
N GLY A 101 2.72 5.41 -0.25
CA GLY A 101 4.01 5.14 -0.87
C GLY A 101 4.54 3.84 -0.30
N VAL A 102 4.88 2.87 -1.15
CA VAL A 102 5.30 1.54 -0.72
C VAL A 102 6.66 1.15 -1.32
N ARG A 103 7.45 0.42 -0.55
CA ARG A 103 8.79 -0.05 -0.97
C ARG A 103 9.22 -1.33 -0.26
#